data_b80c9e8a715f8566d876a60e831be3b2
#
_entry.id   b80c9e8a715f8566d876a60e831be3b2
#
_cell.length_a   1.000
_cell.length_b   1.000
_cell.length_c   1.000
_cell.angle_alpha   90.00
_cell.angle_beta   90.00
_cell.angle_gamma   90.00
#
_symmetry.space_group_name_H-M   'P 1'
#
loop_
_entity.id
_entity.type
_entity.pdbx_description
1 polymer ?
#
loop_
_entity_poly.entity_id
_entity_poly.type
_entity_poly.pdbx_seq_one_letter_code
_entity_poly.pdbx_strand_id
1 'polypeptide(L)'
;MNEKVLFFKSWMTSKYINLLGKKDYAFKSILIIKMDEIGDLVTALPVFYNLRALYPTANQTLVCKSFNNIFFQNLDYVDCINDFEEVKNIDFDLIIDLRGTEETLNYALAHKPKLRLDRGSIRFKNKFSGGQKNEINTNVEVIMPLLKDTILWSNKIVTGTPEQSKVSHYRELEGISKYVLMHLGARDEARRWPMERYAEVIAHINKTYSLPCLLVGGPDDKELNDGCLSLVQSKVNVNVVGEFNLLEYTALCESAALFVGNESGPLHIAAAQNTPTVALFGPGVRDVFYPKNDKSVVHHYFLARGHKQQNLKNSTIFEINVEEVIKSVDVLLN
;
A
#
# COMPACT_ATOMS: atom_id res chain seq x y z
N MET A 1 23.27 -8.82 1.46
CA MET A 1 23.71 -8.27 2.78
C MET A 1 22.62 -8.53 3.80
N ASN A 2 22.97 -8.81 5.09
CA ASN A 2 21.97 -8.98 6.14
C ASN A 2 21.23 -7.65 6.40
N GLU A 3 19.91 -7.68 6.49
CA GLU A 3 19.05 -6.50 6.67
C GLU A 3 19.46 -5.63 7.88
N LYS A 4 19.89 -6.26 8.99
CA LYS A 4 20.37 -5.55 10.18
C LYS A 4 21.63 -4.74 9.90
N VAL A 5 22.54 -5.29 9.10
CA VAL A 5 23.78 -4.62 8.69
C VAL A 5 23.46 -3.46 7.74
N LEU A 6 22.49 -3.65 6.85
CA LEU A 6 22.03 -2.59 5.95
C LEU A 6 21.43 -1.42 6.72
N PHE A 7 20.56 -1.67 7.71
CA PHE A 7 19.98 -0.61 8.53
C PHE A 7 21.02 0.16 9.36
N PHE A 8 22.01 -0.54 9.92
CA PHE A 8 23.13 0.10 10.62
C PHE A 8 23.97 0.96 9.67
N LYS A 9 24.34 0.45 8.50
CA LYS A 9 25.06 1.23 7.46
C LYS A 9 24.25 2.46 7.04
N SER A 10 22.94 2.31 6.82
CA SER A 10 22.04 3.40 6.47
C SER A 10 22.07 4.52 7.53
N TRP A 11 21.95 4.14 8.80
CA TRP A 11 22.01 5.07 9.92
C TRP A 11 23.37 5.80 10.00
N MET A 12 24.48 5.07 9.87
CA MET A 12 25.84 5.67 9.87
C MET A 12 26.02 6.62 8.71
N THR A 13 25.59 6.24 7.51
CA THR A 13 25.67 7.07 6.29
C THR A 13 24.90 8.37 6.46
N SER A 14 23.65 8.30 6.93
CA SER A 14 22.86 9.51 7.18
C SER A 14 23.46 10.38 8.27
N LYS A 15 23.98 9.80 9.34
CA LYS A 15 24.71 10.56 10.37
C LYS A 15 25.94 11.29 9.82
N TYR A 16 26.73 10.60 8.99
CA TYR A 16 27.91 11.18 8.36
C TYR A 16 27.55 12.34 7.42
N ILE A 17 26.61 12.12 6.49
CA ILE A 17 26.17 13.15 5.53
C ILE A 17 25.58 14.35 6.28
N ASN A 18 24.68 14.12 7.23
CA ASN A 18 23.97 15.18 7.93
C ASN A 18 24.88 15.96 8.90
N LEU A 19 26.02 15.39 9.32
CA LEU A 19 27.05 16.09 10.09
C LEU A 19 27.85 17.07 9.21
N LEU A 20 28.12 16.67 7.96
CA LEU A 20 28.88 17.47 6.99
C LEU A 20 27.99 18.47 6.24
N GLY A 21 26.70 18.22 6.17
CA GLY A 21 25.72 19.03 5.45
C GLY A 21 25.52 20.41 6.10
N LYS A 22 25.23 21.40 5.29
CA LYS A 22 24.83 22.74 5.77
C LYS A 22 23.41 22.63 6.36
N LYS A 23 23.18 23.23 7.53
CA LYS A 23 21.86 23.29 8.19
C LYS A 23 20.87 24.27 7.51
N ASP A 24 21.08 24.57 6.25
CA ASP A 24 20.13 25.33 5.45
C ASP A 24 19.11 24.39 4.84
N TYR A 25 17.88 24.45 5.32
CA TYR A 25 16.76 23.64 4.83
C TYR A 25 16.04 24.25 3.62
N ALA A 26 16.66 25.21 2.91
CA ALA A 26 16.17 25.73 1.64
C ALA A 26 16.54 24.75 0.50
N PHE A 27 15.74 23.70 0.33
CA PHE A 27 15.95 22.70 -0.72
C PHE A 27 15.26 23.13 -2.01
N LYS A 28 16.01 23.10 -3.13
CA LYS A 28 15.49 23.38 -4.49
C LYS A 28 15.23 22.11 -5.28
N SER A 29 15.97 21.03 -4.96
CA SER A 29 15.85 19.73 -5.61
C SER A 29 15.76 18.61 -4.56
N ILE A 30 14.76 17.75 -4.68
CA ILE A 30 14.46 16.67 -3.74
C ILE A 30 14.37 15.37 -4.52
N LEU A 31 15.17 14.39 -4.13
CA LEU A 31 15.04 13.02 -4.62
C LEU A 31 14.28 12.17 -3.60
N ILE A 32 13.22 11.50 -4.05
CA ILE A 32 12.45 10.54 -3.26
C ILE A 32 12.62 9.16 -3.90
N ILE A 33 13.06 8.18 -3.13
CA ILE A 33 13.31 6.81 -3.61
C ILE A 33 12.31 5.86 -2.96
N LYS A 34 11.41 5.28 -3.77
CA LYS A 34 10.38 4.33 -3.31
C LYS A 34 10.13 3.25 -4.37
N MET A 35 11.08 2.36 -4.57
CA MET A 35 11.05 1.26 -5.55
C MET A 35 10.41 -0.02 -4.99
N ASP A 36 9.34 0.12 -4.21
CA ASP A 36 8.61 -1.01 -3.61
C ASP A 36 7.34 -1.35 -4.41
N GLU A 37 6.53 -2.25 -3.88
CA GLU A 37 5.25 -2.64 -4.46
C GLU A 37 4.16 -1.59 -4.23
N ILE A 38 3.01 -1.79 -4.87
CA ILE A 38 1.85 -0.87 -4.82
C ILE A 38 1.45 -0.51 -3.39
N GLY A 39 1.24 -1.52 -2.54
CA GLY A 39 0.83 -1.29 -1.15
C GLY A 39 1.85 -0.46 -0.35
N ASP A 40 3.14 -0.74 -0.54
CA ASP A 40 4.21 0.02 0.09
C ASP A 40 4.25 1.49 -0.38
N LEU A 41 3.96 1.76 -1.67
CA LEU A 41 3.89 3.12 -2.17
C LEU A 41 2.70 3.87 -1.57
N VAL A 42 1.51 3.25 -1.54
CA VAL A 42 0.30 3.84 -0.95
C VAL A 42 0.52 4.23 0.52
N THR A 43 1.27 3.42 1.27
CA THR A 43 1.62 3.76 2.67
C THR A 43 2.61 4.93 2.76
N ALA A 44 3.29 5.30 1.69
CA ALA A 44 4.25 6.41 1.65
C ALA A 44 3.64 7.73 1.15
N LEU A 45 2.42 7.75 0.62
CA LEU A 45 1.78 8.96 0.08
C LEU A 45 1.78 10.16 1.05
N PRO A 46 1.61 10.00 2.37
CA PRO A 46 1.73 11.12 3.28
C PRO A 46 3.08 11.85 3.22
N VAL A 47 4.16 11.15 2.85
CA VAL A 47 5.49 11.78 2.68
C VAL A 47 5.45 12.79 1.53
N PHE A 48 4.86 12.42 0.40
CA PHE A 48 4.75 13.28 -0.79
C PHE A 48 3.90 14.51 -0.51
N TYR A 49 2.76 14.34 0.14
CA TYR A 49 1.87 15.47 0.50
C TYR A 49 2.55 16.46 1.45
N ASN A 50 3.24 15.97 2.47
CA ASN A 50 3.98 16.83 3.39
C ASN A 50 5.16 17.53 2.71
N LEU A 51 5.93 16.84 1.87
CA LEU A 51 7.07 17.43 1.16
C LEU A 51 6.61 18.53 0.19
N ARG A 52 5.52 18.31 -0.56
CA ARG A 52 4.97 19.34 -1.44
C ARG A 52 4.47 20.56 -0.67
N ALA A 53 3.80 20.34 0.47
CA ALA A 53 3.32 21.43 1.33
C ALA A 53 4.47 22.24 1.94
N LEU A 54 5.58 21.58 2.32
CA LEU A 54 6.77 22.23 2.90
C LEU A 54 7.63 22.95 1.84
N TYR A 55 7.74 22.37 0.66
CA TYR A 55 8.62 22.83 -0.42
C TYR A 55 7.83 22.97 -1.75
N PRO A 56 6.88 23.91 -1.82
CA PRO A 56 5.98 24.02 -2.97
C PRO A 56 6.67 24.34 -4.29
N THR A 57 7.84 24.98 -4.24
CA THR A 57 8.63 25.39 -5.42
C THR A 57 9.82 24.48 -5.71
N ALA A 58 10.09 23.48 -4.86
CA ALA A 58 11.19 22.55 -5.10
C ALA A 58 10.83 21.57 -6.22
N ASN A 59 11.81 21.28 -7.06
CA ASN A 59 11.71 20.16 -7.99
C ASN A 59 11.78 18.85 -7.18
N GLN A 60 10.75 18.01 -7.27
CA GLN A 60 10.64 16.75 -6.54
C GLN A 60 10.64 15.60 -7.53
N THR A 61 11.72 14.84 -7.55
CA THR A 61 11.91 13.67 -8.41
C THR A 61 11.66 12.39 -7.63
N LEU A 62 10.79 11.52 -8.14
CA LEU A 62 10.50 10.22 -7.56
C LEU A 62 11.10 9.10 -8.41
N VAL A 63 11.93 8.26 -7.81
CA VAL A 63 12.32 6.98 -8.40
C VAL A 63 11.40 5.89 -7.84
N CYS A 64 10.58 5.29 -8.72
CA CYS A 64 9.66 4.21 -8.37
C CYS A 64 9.55 3.18 -9.50
N LYS A 65 8.86 2.07 -9.24
CA LYS A 65 8.53 1.10 -10.30
C LYS A 65 7.54 1.69 -11.30
N SER A 66 7.68 1.35 -12.57
CA SER A 66 6.89 1.93 -13.69
C SER A 66 5.38 1.84 -13.49
N PHE A 67 4.88 0.72 -12.98
CA PHE A 67 3.44 0.55 -12.73
C PHE A 67 2.89 1.46 -11.61
N ASN A 68 3.76 2.05 -10.79
CA ASN A 68 3.37 2.98 -9.72
C ASN A 68 3.22 4.42 -10.22
N ASN A 69 3.74 4.78 -11.40
CA ASN A 69 3.67 6.14 -11.94
C ASN A 69 2.24 6.63 -12.10
N ILE A 70 1.31 5.71 -12.37
CA ILE A 70 -0.10 6.01 -12.58
C ILE A 70 -0.73 6.75 -11.39
N PHE A 71 -0.28 6.50 -10.16
CA PHE A 71 -0.82 7.17 -8.96
C PHE A 71 -0.50 8.67 -8.86
N PHE A 72 0.42 9.15 -9.69
CA PHE A 72 0.85 10.55 -9.70
C PHE A 72 0.31 11.32 -10.92
N GLN A 73 -0.43 10.67 -11.83
CA GLN A 73 -0.96 11.32 -13.04
C GLN A 73 -1.92 12.47 -12.75
N ASN A 74 -2.69 12.39 -11.68
CA ASN A 74 -3.62 13.43 -11.24
C ASN A 74 -3.00 14.36 -10.18
N LEU A 75 -1.69 14.30 -9.98
CA LEU A 75 -0.96 15.05 -8.96
C LEU A 75 0.27 15.70 -9.58
N ASP A 76 0.30 17.01 -9.63
CA ASP A 76 1.48 17.78 -10.05
C ASP A 76 2.47 17.93 -8.87
N TYR A 77 2.86 16.79 -8.28
CA TYR A 77 3.72 16.79 -7.08
C TYR A 77 5.14 16.34 -7.36
N VAL A 78 5.31 15.41 -8.29
CA VAL A 78 6.61 14.80 -8.58
C VAL A 78 6.76 14.50 -10.07
N ASP A 79 7.99 14.58 -10.56
CA ASP A 79 8.40 13.97 -11.81
C ASP A 79 8.80 12.52 -11.53
N CYS A 80 8.08 11.55 -12.14
CA CYS A 80 8.35 10.13 -11.92
C CYS A 80 9.42 9.60 -12.86
N ILE A 81 10.43 8.95 -12.30
CA ILE A 81 11.50 8.26 -13.03
C ILE A 81 11.45 6.78 -12.66
N ASN A 82 11.52 5.90 -13.66
CA ASN A 82 11.37 4.46 -13.45
C ASN A 82 12.70 3.74 -13.19
N ASP A 83 13.81 4.33 -13.65
CA ASP A 83 15.13 3.76 -13.53
C ASP A 83 16.02 4.64 -12.66
N PHE A 84 16.66 4.03 -11.66
CA PHE A 84 17.61 4.72 -10.79
C PHE A 84 18.84 5.23 -11.56
N GLU A 85 19.20 4.57 -12.66
CA GLU A 85 20.30 4.99 -13.55
C GLU A 85 20.07 6.39 -14.14
N GLU A 86 18.81 6.80 -14.35
CA GLU A 86 18.47 8.13 -14.88
C GLU A 86 18.87 9.27 -13.93
N VAL A 87 18.91 9.01 -12.64
CA VAL A 87 19.31 9.99 -11.61
C VAL A 87 20.77 9.87 -11.19
N LYS A 88 21.49 8.85 -11.66
CA LYS A 88 22.82 8.47 -11.19
C LYS A 88 23.86 9.60 -11.23
N ASN A 89 23.73 10.52 -12.17
CA ASN A 89 24.65 11.65 -12.35
C ASN A 89 24.03 13.01 -11.98
N ILE A 90 22.92 13.01 -11.23
CA ILE A 90 22.20 14.22 -10.83
C ILE A 90 22.42 14.45 -9.34
N ASP A 91 22.80 15.66 -8.97
CA ASP A 91 22.90 16.09 -7.58
C ASP A 91 21.57 16.62 -7.06
N PHE A 92 21.19 16.20 -5.85
CA PHE A 92 20.00 16.69 -5.16
C PHE A 92 20.37 17.32 -3.83
N ASP A 93 19.66 18.39 -3.46
CA ASP A 93 19.83 19.04 -2.15
C ASP A 93 19.38 18.12 -1.00
N LEU A 94 18.27 17.42 -1.18
CA LEU A 94 17.67 16.52 -0.20
C LEU A 94 17.42 15.14 -0.81
N ILE A 95 17.81 14.11 -0.10
CA ILE A 95 17.47 12.72 -0.44
C ILE A 95 16.55 12.14 0.64
N ILE A 96 15.36 11.69 0.24
CA ILE A 96 14.41 10.92 1.05
C ILE A 96 14.43 9.48 0.55
N ASP A 97 15.14 8.60 1.26
CA ASP A 97 15.31 7.20 0.87
C ASP A 97 14.34 6.31 1.66
N LEU A 98 13.19 6.02 1.07
CA LEU A 98 12.15 5.15 1.65
C LEU A 98 12.37 3.67 1.33
N ARG A 99 13.43 3.32 0.59
CA ARG A 99 13.79 1.93 0.27
C ARG A 99 14.99 1.44 1.08
N GLY A 100 16.11 2.13 1.04
CA GLY A 100 17.33 1.81 1.77
C GLY A 100 18.07 0.59 1.20
N THR A 101 18.59 0.68 -0.01
CA THR A 101 19.47 -0.33 -0.63
C THR A 101 20.94 0.07 -0.50
N GLU A 102 21.86 -0.86 -0.82
CA GLU A 102 23.30 -0.56 -0.87
C GLU A 102 23.62 0.45 -2.00
N GLU A 103 22.90 0.36 -3.11
CA GLU A 103 23.00 1.26 -4.24
C GLU A 103 22.63 2.71 -3.84
N THR A 104 21.48 2.90 -3.18
CA THR A 104 21.05 4.23 -2.72
C THR A 104 21.97 4.82 -1.65
N LEU A 105 22.62 3.96 -0.84
CA LEU A 105 23.66 4.40 0.09
C LEU A 105 24.91 4.91 -0.62
N ASN A 106 25.40 4.15 -1.61
CA ASN A 106 26.60 4.52 -2.39
C ASN A 106 26.37 5.82 -3.18
N TYR A 107 25.18 5.95 -3.79
CA TYR A 107 24.77 7.18 -4.45
C TYR A 107 24.83 8.38 -3.51
N ALA A 108 24.21 8.30 -2.34
CA ALA A 108 24.19 9.39 -1.36
C ALA A 108 25.61 9.77 -0.86
N LEU A 109 26.51 8.80 -0.72
CA LEU A 109 27.92 9.05 -0.35
C LEU A 109 28.69 9.74 -1.47
N ALA A 110 28.43 9.42 -2.73
CA ALA A 110 29.07 10.03 -3.89
C ALA A 110 28.64 11.50 -4.08
N HIS A 111 27.32 11.76 -4.00
CA HIS A 111 26.71 13.06 -4.32
C HIS A 111 26.61 14.02 -3.13
N LYS A 112 26.77 13.53 -1.90
CA LYS A 112 26.83 14.33 -0.65
C LYS A 112 25.74 15.42 -0.55
N PRO A 113 24.44 15.05 -0.53
CA PRO A 113 23.35 16.00 -0.41
C PRO A 113 23.48 16.85 0.88
N LYS A 114 22.82 17.99 0.95
CA LYS A 114 22.74 18.80 2.18
C LYS A 114 22.13 18.03 3.35
N LEU A 115 21.16 17.17 3.04
CA LEU A 115 20.48 16.32 4.03
C LEU A 115 20.07 14.98 3.39
N ARG A 116 20.25 13.87 4.13
CA ARG A 116 19.71 12.56 3.82
C ARG A 116 18.86 12.06 4.97
N LEU A 117 17.60 11.73 4.68
CA LEU A 117 16.66 11.07 5.58
C LEU A 117 16.27 9.72 5.01
N ASP A 118 16.23 8.68 5.83
CA ASP A 118 16.02 7.33 5.31
C ASP A 118 15.28 6.40 6.26
N ARG A 119 14.50 5.48 5.67
CA ARG A 119 13.72 4.46 6.37
C ARG A 119 14.60 3.45 7.13
N GLY A 120 15.79 3.14 6.61
CA GLY A 120 16.71 2.22 7.26
C GLY A 120 17.17 2.73 8.63
N SER A 121 17.45 4.04 8.73
CA SER A 121 17.78 4.71 10.00
C SER A 121 16.61 4.64 11.00
N ILE A 122 15.38 4.83 10.55
CA ILE A 122 14.19 4.73 11.42
C ILE A 122 14.01 3.29 11.90
N ARG A 123 14.09 2.31 11.00
CA ARG A 123 13.99 0.88 11.36
C ARG A 123 15.10 0.44 12.30
N PHE A 124 16.32 0.97 12.13
CA PHE A 124 17.42 0.72 13.06
C PHE A 124 17.09 1.24 14.47
N LYS A 125 16.63 2.48 14.59
CA LYS A 125 16.23 3.08 15.88
C LYS A 125 15.07 2.31 16.53
N ASN A 126 14.02 2.01 15.77
CA ASN A 126 12.83 1.31 16.26
C ASN A 126 13.15 -0.06 16.86
N LYS A 127 14.21 -0.71 16.38
CA LYS A 127 14.67 -1.98 16.92
C LYS A 127 15.15 -1.88 18.38
N PHE A 128 15.66 -0.72 18.78
CA PHE A 128 16.12 -0.47 20.16
C PHE A 128 15.02 0.14 21.05
N SER A 129 13.97 0.72 20.46
CA SER A 129 12.90 1.42 21.19
C SER A 129 11.60 0.65 21.36
N GLY A 130 11.61 -0.66 21.07
CA GLY A 130 10.51 -1.55 21.49
C GLY A 130 9.48 -1.96 20.44
N GLY A 131 9.78 -1.89 19.14
CA GLY A 131 8.91 -2.62 18.21
C GLY A 131 8.76 -2.03 16.81
N GLN A 132 8.17 -2.86 15.95
CA GLN A 132 7.76 -2.46 14.61
C GLN A 132 6.55 -1.53 14.70
N LYS A 133 6.55 -0.46 13.93
CA LYS A 133 5.44 0.48 13.81
C LYS A 133 4.73 0.26 12.47
N ASN A 134 3.49 0.69 12.38
CA ASN A 134 2.77 0.75 11.11
C ASN A 134 3.60 1.46 10.04
N GLU A 135 3.55 0.97 8.80
CA GLU A 135 4.42 1.43 7.72
C GLU A 135 4.15 2.90 7.34
N ILE A 136 2.89 3.37 7.42
CA ILE A 136 2.56 4.80 7.24
C ILE A 136 3.31 5.64 8.28
N ASN A 137 3.28 5.23 9.55
CA ASN A 137 3.99 5.94 10.61
C ASN A 137 5.50 5.92 10.38
N THR A 138 6.05 4.78 9.98
CA THR A 138 7.48 4.62 9.69
C THR A 138 7.92 5.54 8.55
N ASN A 139 7.14 5.63 7.47
CA ASN A 139 7.43 6.50 6.34
C ASN A 139 7.37 7.98 6.74
N VAL A 140 6.35 8.43 7.48
CA VAL A 140 6.23 9.80 7.97
C VAL A 140 7.34 10.13 8.97
N GLU A 141 7.74 9.18 9.83
CA GLU A 141 8.85 9.36 10.79
C GLU A 141 10.18 9.69 10.08
N VAL A 142 10.36 9.25 8.83
CA VAL A 142 11.55 9.60 8.03
C VAL A 142 11.67 11.11 7.86
N ILE A 143 10.57 11.79 7.57
CA ILE A 143 10.54 13.23 7.30
C ILE A 143 10.23 14.10 8.54
N MET A 144 10.00 13.49 9.71
CA MET A 144 9.73 14.22 10.96
C MET A 144 10.72 15.37 11.25
N PRO A 145 12.04 15.24 10.97
CA PRO A 145 12.98 16.36 11.18
C PRO A 145 12.70 17.62 10.35
N LEU A 146 11.88 17.50 9.29
CA LEU A 146 11.48 18.61 8.42
C LEU A 146 10.13 19.22 8.83
N LEU A 147 9.28 18.43 9.50
CA LEU A 147 7.92 18.84 9.88
C LEU A 147 7.98 19.79 11.08
N LYS A 148 7.12 20.81 11.06
CA LYS A 148 7.03 21.79 12.16
C LYS A 148 5.81 21.49 13.03
N ASP A 149 4.61 21.93 12.63
CA ASP A 149 3.45 21.90 13.50
C ASP A 149 2.31 20.99 13.03
N THR A 150 2.13 20.84 11.73
CA THR A 150 1.03 20.06 11.15
C THR A 150 1.56 18.93 10.28
N ILE A 151 1.05 17.73 10.52
CA ILE A 151 1.38 16.52 9.75
C ILE A 151 0.16 16.09 8.95
N LEU A 152 0.33 15.97 7.63
CA LEU A 152 -0.68 15.40 6.75
C LEU A 152 -0.55 13.87 6.80
N TRP A 153 -1.53 13.21 7.38
CA TRP A 153 -1.57 11.76 7.53
C TRP A 153 -2.32 11.04 6.41
N SER A 154 -3.00 11.79 5.54
CA SER A 154 -3.77 11.21 4.44
C SER A 154 -2.86 10.46 3.48
N ASN A 155 -3.25 9.24 3.17
CA ASN A 155 -2.68 8.45 2.08
C ASN A 155 -3.68 8.27 0.93
N LYS A 156 -4.70 9.14 0.84
CA LYS A 156 -5.71 9.10 -0.21
C LYS A 156 -5.05 9.30 -1.58
N ILE A 157 -5.40 8.44 -2.53
CA ILE A 157 -4.99 8.55 -3.93
C ILE A 157 -5.99 9.46 -4.64
N VAL A 158 -5.52 10.41 -5.42
CA VAL A 158 -6.39 11.33 -6.16
C VAL A 158 -6.80 10.71 -7.49
N THR A 159 -8.10 10.57 -7.69
CA THR A 159 -8.71 10.16 -8.96
C THR A 159 -9.24 11.37 -9.71
N GLY A 160 -9.18 11.35 -11.03
CA GLY A 160 -9.69 12.40 -11.90
C GLY A 160 -11.10 12.09 -12.42
N THR A 161 -11.64 13.05 -13.18
CA THR A 161 -12.93 12.88 -13.87
C THR A 161 -12.95 11.67 -14.82
N PRO A 162 -11.89 11.35 -15.59
CA PRO A 162 -11.90 10.19 -16.47
C PRO A 162 -12.14 8.87 -15.74
N GLU A 163 -11.44 8.64 -14.62
CA GLU A 163 -11.56 7.41 -13.84
C GLU A 163 -12.95 7.28 -13.21
N GLN A 164 -13.45 8.37 -12.65
CA GLN A 164 -14.79 8.43 -12.05
C GLN A 164 -15.89 8.23 -13.10
N SER A 165 -15.74 8.81 -14.29
CA SER A 165 -16.68 8.65 -15.40
C SER A 165 -16.70 7.21 -15.91
N LYS A 166 -15.55 6.55 -16.03
CA LYS A 166 -15.48 5.15 -16.43
C LYS A 166 -16.21 4.24 -15.44
N VAL A 167 -15.99 4.43 -14.15
CA VAL A 167 -16.67 3.66 -13.09
C VAL A 167 -18.18 3.90 -13.11
N SER A 168 -18.61 5.16 -13.28
CA SER A 168 -20.01 5.51 -13.35
C SER A 168 -20.69 4.89 -14.56
N HIS A 169 -20.05 4.94 -15.73
CA HIS A 169 -20.56 4.32 -16.96
C HIS A 169 -20.64 2.78 -16.85
N TYR A 170 -19.61 2.14 -16.29
CA TYR A 170 -19.64 0.69 -16.03
C TYR A 170 -20.82 0.31 -15.14
N ARG A 171 -21.02 1.04 -14.03
CA ARG A 171 -22.14 0.80 -13.10
C ARG A 171 -23.51 0.98 -13.75
N GLU A 172 -23.64 1.97 -14.62
CA GLU A 172 -24.86 2.23 -15.39
C GLU A 172 -25.16 1.09 -16.37
N LEU A 173 -24.16 0.64 -17.14
CA LEU A 173 -24.29 -0.46 -18.09
C LEU A 173 -24.69 -1.79 -17.41
N GLU A 174 -24.09 -2.08 -16.26
CA GLU A 174 -24.34 -3.31 -15.50
C GLU A 174 -25.55 -3.20 -14.55
N GLY A 175 -26.19 -2.03 -14.46
CA GLY A 175 -27.31 -1.79 -13.54
C GLY A 175 -26.92 -1.87 -12.06
N ILE A 176 -25.65 -1.57 -11.71
CA ILE A 176 -25.09 -1.70 -10.37
C ILE A 176 -25.14 -0.38 -9.63
N SER A 177 -25.96 -0.26 -8.58
CA SER A 177 -26.01 0.94 -7.72
C SER A 177 -25.04 0.88 -6.53
N LYS A 178 -24.91 -0.28 -5.90
CA LYS A 178 -24.07 -0.56 -4.74
C LYS A 178 -23.42 -1.94 -4.90
N TYR A 179 -22.18 -2.12 -4.49
CA TYR A 179 -21.43 -3.36 -4.68
C TYR A 179 -20.35 -3.56 -3.61
N VAL A 180 -19.89 -4.81 -3.51
CA VAL A 180 -18.76 -5.19 -2.66
C VAL A 180 -17.58 -5.58 -3.56
N LEU A 181 -16.38 -5.12 -3.22
CA LEU A 181 -15.14 -5.53 -3.88
C LEU A 181 -14.55 -6.74 -3.17
N MET A 182 -14.13 -7.74 -3.94
CA MET A 182 -13.49 -8.96 -3.44
C MET A 182 -12.12 -9.11 -4.10
N HIS A 183 -11.06 -9.28 -3.32
CA HIS A 183 -9.73 -9.58 -3.83
C HIS A 183 -9.20 -10.88 -3.24
N LEU A 184 -9.16 -11.92 -4.07
CA LEU A 184 -8.77 -13.28 -3.68
C LEU A 184 -7.26 -13.53 -3.81
N GLY A 185 -6.59 -12.71 -4.63
CA GLY A 185 -5.18 -12.87 -4.94
C GLY A 185 -4.23 -12.43 -3.82
N ALA A 186 -3.02 -12.92 -3.89
CA ALA A 186 -1.84 -12.41 -3.23
C ALA A 186 -0.61 -12.96 -3.96
N ARG A 187 0.53 -12.23 -3.92
CA ARG A 187 1.78 -12.71 -4.54
C ARG A 187 2.21 -14.07 -4.00
N ASP A 188 2.13 -14.25 -2.68
CA ASP A 188 2.46 -15.49 -1.99
C ASP A 188 1.17 -16.27 -1.73
N GLU A 189 1.09 -17.50 -2.21
CA GLU A 189 -0.06 -18.39 -2.00
C GLU A 189 -0.39 -18.60 -0.53
N ALA A 190 0.62 -18.59 0.35
CA ALA A 190 0.41 -18.68 1.79
C ALA A 190 -0.38 -17.51 2.40
N ARG A 191 -0.57 -16.43 1.64
CA ARG A 191 -1.39 -15.27 2.00
C ARG A 191 -2.77 -15.31 1.38
N ARG A 192 -3.11 -16.34 0.61
CA ARG A 192 -4.42 -16.49 -0.05
C ARG A 192 -5.37 -17.25 0.86
N TRP A 193 -6.46 -16.61 1.25
CA TRP A 193 -7.54 -17.30 1.93
C TRP A 193 -8.27 -18.21 0.91
N PRO A 194 -8.75 -19.41 1.31
CA PRO A 194 -9.35 -20.36 0.37
C PRO A 194 -10.51 -19.75 -0.43
N MET A 195 -10.56 -20.01 -1.73
CA MET A 195 -11.60 -19.45 -2.62
C MET A 195 -13.00 -19.98 -2.27
N GLU A 196 -13.10 -21.20 -1.75
CA GLU A 196 -14.34 -21.80 -1.29
C GLU A 196 -14.98 -20.95 -0.17
N ARG A 197 -14.14 -20.45 0.75
CA ARG A 197 -14.59 -19.59 1.85
C ARG A 197 -15.01 -18.20 1.36
N TYR A 198 -14.32 -17.66 0.34
CA TYR A 198 -14.79 -16.44 -0.34
C TYR A 198 -16.14 -16.67 -1.00
N ALA A 199 -16.36 -17.82 -1.65
CA ALA A 199 -17.65 -18.15 -2.26
C ALA A 199 -18.79 -18.19 -1.23
N GLU A 200 -18.56 -18.71 -0.02
CA GLU A 200 -19.53 -18.68 1.08
C GLU A 200 -19.85 -17.24 1.53
N VAL A 201 -18.84 -16.37 1.66
CA VAL A 201 -19.05 -14.96 2.01
C VAL A 201 -19.82 -14.23 0.90
N ILE A 202 -19.49 -14.47 -0.37
CA ILE A 202 -20.23 -13.92 -1.53
C ILE A 202 -21.69 -14.36 -1.50
N ALA A 203 -21.94 -15.65 -1.28
CA ALA A 203 -23.30 -16.18 -1.19
C ALA A 203 -24.11 -15.53 -0.05
N HIS A 204 -23.47 -15.30 1.11
CA HIS A 204 -24.08 -14.58 2.24
C HIS A 204 -24.43 -13.13 1.85
N ILE A 205 -23.49 -12.39 1.24
CA ILE A 205 -23.70 -11.00 0.81
C ILE A 205 -24.85 -10.90 -0.19
N ASN A 206 -24.87 -11.77 -1.19
CA ASN A 206 -25.96 -11.80 -2.19
C ASN A 206 -27.31 -12.09 -1.55
N LYS A 207 -27.37 -13.07 -0.64
CA LYS A 207 -28.60 -13.49 0.01
C LYS A 207 -29.15 -12.45 0.99
N THR A 208 -28.26 -11.84 1.78
CA THR A 208 -28.66 -10.98 2.91
C THR A 208 -28.87 -9.53 2.46
N TYR A 209 -28.00 -9.03 1.58
CA TYR A 209 -27.96 -7.61 1.19
C TYR A 209 -28.38 -7.36 -0.25
N SER A 210 -28.56 -8.40 -1.06
CA SER A 210 -28.84 -8.30 -2.52
C SER A 210 -27.78 -7.46 -3.25
N LEU A 211 -26.53 -7.47 -2.77
CA LEU A 211 -25.42 -6.75 -3.37
C LEU A 211 -24.61 -7.68 -4.27
N PRO A 212 -24.22 -7.24 -5.48
CA PRO A 212 -23.25 -7.94 -6.30
C PRO A 212 -21.84 -7.80 -5.70
N CYS A 213 -21.02 -8.83 -5.90
CA CYS A 213 -19.59 -8.81 -5.61
C CYS A 213 -18.81 -8.70 -6.92
N LEU A 214 -17.94 -7.70 -7.00
CA LEU A 214 -17.00 -7.52 -8.09
C LEU A 214 -15.64 -8.08 -7.68
N LEU A 215 -15.20 -9.15 -8.34
CA LEU A 215 -13.92 -9.80 -8.07
C LEU A 215 -12.83 -9.06 -8.85
N VAL A 216 -11.92 -8.44 -8.13
CA VAL A 216 -10.82 -7.64 -8.66
C VAL A 216 -9.49 -8.38 -8.56
N GLY A 217 -8.47 -7.89 -9.26
CA GLY A 217 -7.12 -8.44 -9.21
C GLY A 217 -6.29 -8.12 -10.46
N GLY A 218 -5.07 -8.61 -10.47
CA GLY A 218 -4.21 -8.60 -11.65
C GLY A 218 -4.57 -9.72 -12.64
N PRO A 219 -3.95 -9.74 -13.83
CA PRO A 219 -4.22 -10.79 -14.84
C PRO A 219 -4.06 -12.22 -14.30
N ASP A 220 -3.13 -12.44 -13.39
CA ASP A 220 -2.86 -13.74 -12.77
C ASP A 220 -3.97 -14.20 -11.82
N ASP A 221 -4.87 -13.30 -11.40
CA ASP A 221 -5.98 -13.63 -10.50
C ASP A 221 -7.24 -14.07 -11.25
N LYS A 222 -7.26 -14.00 -12.60
CA LYS A 222 -8.44 -14.25 -13.41
C LYS A 222 -9.01 -15.64 -13.20
N GLU A 223 -8.18 -16.68 -13.30
CA GLU A 223 -8.60 -18.08 -13.13
C GLU A 223 -9.09 -18.36 -11.70
N LEU A 224 -8.41 -17.78 -10.69
CA LEU A 224 -8.83 -17.91 -9.29
C LEU A 224 -10.22 -17.30 -9.07
N ASN A 225 -10.47 -16.12 -9.63
CA ASN A 225 -11.75 -15.43 -9.54
C ASN A 225 -12.86 -16.22 -10.27
N ASP A 226 -12.60 -16.70 -11.49
CA ASP A 226 -13.54 -17.51 -12.26
C ASP A 226 -13.88 -18.84 -11.52
N GLY A 227 -12.85 -19.47 -10.91
CA GLY A 227 -13.02 -20.65 -10.07
C GLY A 227 -13.93 -20.38 -8.87
N CYS A 228 -13.72 -19.30 -8.16
CA CYS A 228 -14.57 -18.88 -7.04
C CYS A 228 -16.02 -18.64 -7.49
N LEU A 229 -16.23 -17.91 -8.59
CA LEU A 229 -17.57 -17.63 -9.09
C LEU A 229 -18.31 -18.89 -9.54
N SER A 230 -17.59 -19.92 -9.99
CA SER A 230 -18.21 -21.21 -10.35
C SER A 230 -18.86 -21.93 -9.16
N LEU A 231 -18.41 -21.62 -7.94
CA LEU A 231 -18.96 -22.16 -6.69
C LEU A 231 -20.19 -21.36 -6.20
N VAL A 232 -20.42 -20.17 -6.74
CA VAL A 232 -21.54 -19.30 -6.34
C VAL A 232 -22.71 -19.46 -7.31
N GLN A 233 -23.89 -19.78 -6.80
CA GLN A 233 -25.08 -19.98 -7.63
C GLN A 233 -25.64 -18.68 -8.26
N SER A 234 -25.34 -17.53 -7.64
CA SER A 234 -25.86 -16.23 -8.08
C SER A 234 -25.03 -15.67 -9.26
N LYS A 235 -25.73 -15.20 -10.29
CA LYS A 235 -25.14 -14.63 -11.51
C LYS A 235 -24.92 -13.13 -11.45
N VAL A 236 -25.20 -12.47 -10.31
CA VAL A 236 -25.01 -11.01 -10.15
C VAL A 236 -23.55 -10.62 -9.87
N ASN A 237 -22.69 -11.59 -9.63
CA ASN A 237 -21.26 -11.36 -9.34
C ASN A 237 -20.45 -11.38 -10.62
N VAL A 238 -19.44 -10.53 -10.71
CA VAL A 238 -18.63 -10.34 -11.92
C VAL A 238 -17.14 -10.39 -11.61
N ASN A 239 -16.39 -11.11 -12.46
CA ASN A 239 -14.94 -11.01 -12.50
C ASN A 239 -14.55 -9.83 -13.39
N VAL A 240 -14.02 -8.77 -12.78
CA VAL A 240 -13.66 -7.51 -13.47
C VAL A 240 -12.15 -7.37 -13.68
N VAL A 241 -11.42 -8.48 -13.67
CA VAL A 241 -9.98 -8.48 -13.98
C VAL A 241 -9.77 -8.02 -15.42
N GLY A 242 -8.93 -6.97 -15.57
CA GLY A 242 -8.61 -6.36 -16.87
C GLY A 242 -9.55 -5.23 -17.31
N GLU A 243 -10.66 -4.99 -16.62
CA GLU A 243 -11.62 -3.93 -16.96
C GLU A 243 -11.13 -2.54 -16.49
N PHE A 244 -10.32 -2.49 -15.43
CA PHE A 244 -9.89 -1.26 -14.79
C PHE A 244 -8.37 -1.23 -14.62
N ASN A 245 -7.76 -0.09 -14.95
CA ASN A 245 -6.38 0.19 -14.54
C ASN A 245 -6.34 0.57 -13.04
N LEU A 246 -5.15 0.82 -12.48
CA LEU A 246 -4.99 1.08 -11.04
C LEU A 246 -5.69 2.35 -10.55
N LEU A 247 -5.76 3.42 -11.35
CA LEU A 247 -6.51 4.64 -10.98
C LEU A 247 -8.02 4.45 -11.11
N GLU A 248 -8.46 3.76 -12.14
CA GLU A 248 -9.86 3.40 -12.32
C GLU A 248 -10.32 2.43 -11.21
N TYR A 249 -9.46 1.46 -10.82
CA TYR A 249 -9.69 0.63 -9.63
C TYR A 249 -9.75 1.47 -8.34
N THR A 250 -8.92 2.51 -8.24
CA THR A 250 -8.98 3.45 -7.10
C THR A 250 -10.34 4.17 -7.04
N ALA A 251 -10.86 4.65 -8.19
CA ALA A 251 -12.19 5.23 -8.28
C ALA A 251 -13.31 4.22 -7.98
N LEU A 252 -13.11 2.95 -8.40
CA LEU A 252 -14.02 1.86 -8.05
C LEU A 252 -14.05 1.65 -6.52
N CYS A 253 -12.91 1.73 -5.82
CA CYS A 253 -12.86 1.66 -4.37
C CYS A 253 -13.63 2.82 -3.69
N GLU A 254 -13.56 4.04 -4.21
CA GLU A 254 -14.25 5.19 -3.63
C GLU A 254 -15.76 5.00 -3.51
N SER A 255 -16.37 4.27 -4.45
CA SER A 255 -17.82 4.05 -4.51
C SER A 255 -18.27 2.67 -4.02
N ALA A 256 -17.34 1.82 -3.59
CA ALA A 256 -17.66 0.51 -3.04
C ALA A 256 -18.26 0.60 -1.64
N ALA A 257 -19.23 -0.26 -1.36
CA ALA A 257 -19.82 -0.38 -0.03
C ALA A 257 -18.88 -1.03 0.97
N LEU A 258 -18.08 -1.99 0.50
CA LEU A 258 -17.15 -2.78 1.30
C LEU A 258 -16.05 -3.35 0.39
N PHE A 259 -14.87 -3.54 0.94
CA PHE A 259 -13.81 -4.37 0.37
C PHE A 259 -13.53 -5.56 1.30
N VAL A 260 -13.42 -6.75 0.74
CA VAL A 260 -12.98 -7.96 1.45
C VAL A 260 -11.80 -8.56 0.70
N GLY A 261 -10.68 -8.80 1.37
CA GLY A 261 -9.54 -9.37 0.67
C GLY A 261 -8.31 -9.65 1.51
N ASN A 262 -7.35 -10.35 0.91
CA ASN A 262 -6.07 -10.67 1.52
C ASN A 262 -5.18 -9.43 1.68
N GLU A 263 -4.19 -9.51 2.56
CA GLU A 263 -3.14 -8.49 2.72
C GLU A 263 -2.32 -8.38 1.42
N SER A 264 -2.59 -7.30 0.65
CA SER A 264 -2.08 -7.07 -0.70
C SER A 264 -2.20 -5.61 -1.12
N GLY A 265 -1.68 -5.24 -2.29
CA GLY A 265 -1.79 -3.88 -2.84
C GLY A 265 -3.22 -3.34 -2.92
N PRO A 266 -4.17 -4.09 -3.51
CA PRO A 266 -5.59 -3.71 -3.57
C PRO A 266 -6.24 -3.35 -2.23
N LEU A 267 -5.92 -4.05 -1.14
CA LEU A 267 -6.38 -3.70 0.20
C LEU A 267 -5.92 -2.30 0.61
N HIS A 268 -4.64 -1.98 0.37
CA HIS A 268 -4.09 -0.67 0.75
C HIS A 268 -4.71 0.47 -0.06
N ILE A 269 -5.03 0.24 -1.33
CA ILE A 269 -5.75 1.22 -2.17
C ILE A 269 -7.17 1.43 -1.62
N ALA A 270 -7.92 0.36 -1.36
CA ALA A 270 -9.28 0.47 -0.81
C ALA A 270 -9.29 1.21 0.53
N ALA A 271 -8.39 0.85 1.44
CA ALA A 271 -8.26 1.53 2.72
C ALA A 271 -7.88 3.02 2.58
N ALA A 272 -7.01 3.35 1.62
CA ALA A 272 -6.61 4.73 1.33
C ALA A 272 -7.78 5.58 0.79
N GLN A 273 -8.77 4.96 0.16
CA GLN A 273 -10.00 5.62 -0.29
C GLN A 273 -11.11 5.67 0.80
N ASN A 274 -10.80 5.28 2.04
CA ASN A 274 -11.75 5.17 3.14
C ASN A 274 -12.90 4.17 2.89
N THR A 275 -12.72 3.24 1.95
CA THR A 275 -13.64 2.13 1.77
C THR A 275 -13.67 1.28 3.04
N PRO A 276 -14.82 0.94 3.61
CA PRO A 276 -14.88 -0.06 4.67
C PRO A 276 -14.16 -1.35 4.24
N THR A 277 -13.31 -1.92 5.10
CA THR A 277 -12.50 -3.10 4.69
C THR A 277 -12.57 -4.24 5.70
N VAL A 278 -12.70 -5.47 5.18
CA VAL A 278 -12.40 -6.69 5.93
C VAL A 278 -11.09 -7.26 5.36
N ALA A 279 -10.03 -7.15 6.14
CA ALA A 279 -8.67 -7.51 5.75
C ALA A 279 -8.27 -8.86 6.34
N LEU A 280 -7.82 -9.79 5.48
CA LEU A 280 -7.46 -11.15 5.85
C LEU A 280 -5.93 -11.27 5.83
N PHE A 281 -5.32 -11.42 6.99
CA PHE A 281 -3.87 -11.49 7.16
C PHE A 281 -3.41 -12.92 7.41
N GLY A 282 -2.55 -13.41 6.55
CA GLY A 282 -1.83 -14.65 6.71
C GLY A 282 -0.52 -14.45 7.50
N PRO A 283 0.60 -15.02 7.02
CA PRO A 283 1.89 -14.96 7.70
C PRO A 283 2.57 -13.58 7.67
N GLY A 284 1.89 -12.54 7.20
CA GLY A 284 2.37 -11.16 7.18
C GLY A 284 2.52 -10.56 8.58
N VAL A 285 3.16 -9.38 8.65
CA VAL A 285 3.31 -8.64 9.91
C VAL A 285 2.16 -7.64 10.03
N ARG A 286 1.06 -8.07 10.64
CA ARG A 286 -0.16 -7.28 10.85
C ARG A 286 0.15 -5.87 11.38
N ASP A 287 0.93 -5.76 12.44
CA ASP A 287 1.19 -4.48 13.10
C ASP A 287 1.94 -3.47 12.22
N VAL A 288 2.58 -3.95 11.15
CA VAL A 288 3.25 -3.11 10.16
C VAL A 288 2.30 -2.70 9.03
N PHE A 289 1.47 -3.63 8.55
CA PHE A 289 0.71 -3.44 7.31
C PHE A 289 -0.81 -3.34 7.51
N TYR A 290 -1.32 -3.32 8.75
CA TYR A 290 -2.77 -3.14 8.92
C TYR A 290 -3.24 -1.81 8.29
N PRO A 291 -4.40 -1.81 7.62
CA PRO A 291 -4.95 -0.62 6.99
C PRO A 291 -5.31 0.42 8.06
N LYS A 292 -4.84 1.65 7.87
CA LYS A 292 -5.10 2.77 8.79
C LYS A 292 -6.38 3.51 8.39
N ASN A 293 -7.50 2.83 8.59
CA ASN A 293 -8.82 3.31 8.28
C ASN A 293 -9.75 2.88 9.44
N ASP A 294 -10.49 3.81 10.01
CA ASP A 294 -11.36 3.56 11.17
C ASP A 294 -12.51 2.59 10.88
N LYS A 295 -12.78 2.32 9.59
CA LYS A 295 -13.77 1.35 9.10
C LYS A 295 -13.12 0.03 8.67
N SER A 296 -11.96 -0.32 9.20
CA SER A 296 -11.27 -1.55 8.85
C SER A 296 -11.34 -2.59 9.96
N VAL A 297 -11.75 -3.80 9.62
CA VAL A 297 -11.64 -4.99 10.47
C VAL A 297 -10.54 -5.88 9.94
N VAL A 298 -9.64 -6.32 10.82
CA VAL A 298 -8.50 -7.16 10.44
C VAL A 298 -8.59 -8.52 11.15
N HIS A 299 -8.71 -9.57 10.37
CA HIS A 299 -8.60 -10.95 10.84
C HIS A 299 -7.16 -11.42 10.72
N HIS A 300 -6.58 -11.87 11.83
CA HIS A 300 -5.21 -12.35 11.89
C HIS A 300 -5.03 -13.30 13.07
N TYR A 301 -4.48 -14.48 12.84
CA TYR A 301 -4.12 -15.42 13.88
C TYR A 301 -2.61 -15.42 14.12
N PHE A 302 -2.21 -15.20 15.36
CA PHE A 302 -0.82 -15.28 15.77
C PHE A 302 -0.41 -16.74 15.97
N LEU A 303 0.70 -17.14 15.38
CA LEU A 303 1.39 -18.35 15.81
C LEU A 303 1.92 -18.12 17.22
N ALA A 304 1.71 -19.08 18.12
CA ALA A 304 2.26 -19.03 19.47
C ALA A 304 3.77 -18.74 19.43
N ARG A 305 4.27 -17.95 20.40
CA ARG A 305 5.70 -17.58 20.49
C ARG A 305 6.57 -18.84 20.41
N GLY A 306 7.47 -18.88 19.46
CA GLY A 306 8.43 -19.98 19.24
C GLY A 306 8.28 -20.76 17.93
N HIS A 307 7.18 -20.62 17.20
CA HIS A 307 7.07 -21.17 15.86
C HIS A 307 7.69 -20.20 14.86
N LYS A 308 8.83 -20.60 14.29
CA LYS A 308 9.41 -19.87 13.16
C LYS A 308 8.45 -19.98 11.98
N GLN A 309 8.10 -18.87 11.35
CA GLN A 309 7.30 -18.76 10.12
C GLN A 309 7.96 -19.47 8.89
N GLN A 310 8.65 -20.56 9.09
CA GLN A 310 9.47 -21.19 8.07
C GLN A 310 8.75 -22.26 7.23
N ASN A 311 7.50 -22.61 7.54
CA ASN A 311 6.73 -23.54 6.72
C ASN A 311 5.44 -22.89 6.21
N LEU A 312 5.50 -22.42 4.98
CA LEU A 312 4.39 -21.87 4.21
C LEU A 312 3.15 -22.79 4.11
N LYS A 313 3.34 -24.09 4.34
CA LYS A 313 2.27 -25.10 4.34
C LYS A 313 1.27 -24.98 5.50
N ASN A 314 1.63 -24.27 6.57
CA ASN A 314 0.76 -24.04 7.73
C ASN A 314 0.51 -22.53 7.90
N SER A 315 0.03 -21.88 6.86
CA SER A 315 -0.32 -20.47 6.93
C SER A 315 -1.48 -20.26 7.91
N THR A 316 -1.31 -19.28 8.79
CA THR A 316 -2.34 -18.86 9.75
C THR A 316 -3.60 -18.30 9.09
N ILE A 317 -3.58 -17.98 7.79
CA ILE A 317 -4.76 -17.52 7.06
C ILE A 317 -5.84 -18.60 6.98
N PHE A 318 -5.47 -19.88 7.02
CA PHE A 318 -6.41 -21.00 7.05
C PHE A 318 -7.17 -21.14 8.37
N GLU A 319 -6.69 -20.50 9.45
CA GLU A 319 -7.39 -20.46 10.73
C GLU A 319 -8.54 -19.44 10.76
N ILE A 320 -8.55 -18.47 9.82
CA ILE A 320 -9.64 -17.51 9.72
C ILE A 320 -10.89 -18.24 9.24
N ASN A 321 -11.92 -18.30 10.09
CA ASN A 321 -13.16 -18.97 9.70
C ASN A 321 -14.15 -18.02 9.02
N VAL A 322 -15.08 -18.61 8.28
CA VAL A 322 -16.05 -17.88 7.45
C VAL A 322 -17.03 -17.08 8.30
N GLU A 323 -17.47 -17.63 9.42
CA GLU A 323 -18.46 -16.99 10.30
C GLU A 323 -17.92 -15.68 10.92
N GLU A 324 -16.63 -15.64 11.25
CA GLU A 324 -15.99 -14.40 11.75
C GLU A 324 -15.92 -13.33 10.67
N VAL A 325 -15.60 -13.73 9.43
CA VAL A 325 -15.56 -12.82 8.28
C VAL A 325 -16.96 -12.30 7.98
N ILE A 326 -17.98 -13.17 7.96
CA ILE A 326 -19.39 -12.82 7.75
C ILE A 326 -19.85 -11.81 8.82
N LYS A 327 -19.55 -12.05 10.10
CA LYS A 327 -19.90 -11.09 11.18
C LYS A 327 -19.30 -9.71 10.94
N SER A 328 -18.06 -9.64 10.43
CA SER A 328 -17.42 -8.37 10.13
C SER A 328 -18.04 -7.69 8.90
N VAL A 329 -18.41 -8.47 7.89
CA VAL A 329 -19.17 -7.99 6.74
C VAL A 329 -20.51 -7.38 7.19
N ASP A 330 -21.25 -8.09 8.05
CA ASP A 330 -22.54 -7.63 8.57
C ASP A 330 -22.39 -6.32 9.38
N VAL A 331 -21.35 -6.20 10.20
CA VAL A 331 -21.07 -4.97 10.96
C VAL A 331 -20.78 -3.78 10.06
N LEU A 332 -20.09 -3.98 8.93
CA LEU A 332 -19.66 -2.89 8.05
C LEU A 332 -20.70 -2.53 6.96
N LEU A 333 -21.64 -3.42 6.64
CA LEU A 333 -22.69 -3.16 5.65
C LEU A 333 -23.99 -2.61 6.27
N ASN A 334 -24.20 -2.80 7.59
CA ASN A 334 -25.32 -2.24 8.34
C ASN A 334 -25.01 -0.81 8.83
#